data_f04ea1ce1d66c7c8ff26e98e631ee372
#
_entry.id   f04ea1ce1d66c7c8ff26e98e631ee372
#
_cell.length_a   1.000
_cell.length_b   1.000
_cell.length_c   1.000
_cell.angle_alpha   90.00
_cell.angle_beta   90.00
_cell.angle_gamma   90.00
#
_symmetry.space_group_name_H-M   'P 1'
#
loop_
_entity.id
_entity.type
_entity.pdbx_description
1 polymer ?
#
loop_
_entity_poly.entity_id
_entity_poly.type
_entity_poly.pdbx_seq_one_letter_code
_entity_poly.pdbx_strand_id
1 'polypeptide(L)'
;SSAASDVYKRQEKGDLVKLDVGVHIKGALGDNALTLEVGNGGNHTDQIKAAREARDAAIEKMHPGTPWHVVGAASEQVTKDYGFMPISNLCGHKMERWSLHDGVSIPMYACGANNPSFKGSVEEGGIYAVEPFNTTGSSGLVENVSPHNSSNILRVTGNVKIRRALEKKKLKPLGARLAHYIEERYNTLPFAERWAFPLLEKPFPEEDDESLRRKWGQLVKKLTSIRFLEVYSALKDQDGGHVGQFEHTVYVAEGGAEVLSVS
;
A
#
# COMPACT_ATOMS: atom_id res chain seq x y z
N SER A 1 -6.16 -13.34 -2.15
CA SER A 1 -5.11 -13.84 -3.04
C SER A 1 -5.26 -13.23 -4.41
N SER A 2 -4.26 -12.53 -4.83
CA SER A 2 -4.25 -11.87 -6.11
C SER A 2 -3.93 -12.84 -7.22
N ALA A 3 -4.91 -13.48 -7.77
CA ALA A 3 -4.69 -14.34 -8.93
C ALA A 3 -4.08 -13.64 -10.16
N ALA A 4 -3.87 -12.34 -10.13
CA ALA A 4 -3.36 -11.64 -11.32
C ALA A 4 -1.84 -11.52 -11.36
N SER A 5 -1.14 -11.52 -10.22
CA SER A 5 0.32 -11.68 -10.21
C SER A 5 0.74 -13.12 -10.44
N ASP A 6 -0.12 -14.06 -10.07
CA ASP A 6 0.14 -15.50 -10.20
C ASP A 6 0.10 -16.01 -11.63
N VAL A 7 -0.45 -15.25 -12.56
CA VAL A 7 -0.51 -15.63 -13.98
C VAL A 7 0.87 -15.63 -14.62
N TYR A 8 1.85 -14.91 -14.06
CA TYR A 8 3.12 -14.64 -14.73
C TYR A 8 4.36 -15.22 -14.04
N LYS A 9 4.28 -15.55 -12.75
CA LYS A 9 5.39 -16.15 -12.00
C LYS A 9 4.90 -17.07 -10.89
N ARG A 10 5.34 -18.32 -10.91
CA ARG A 10 5.25 -19.18 -9.73
C ARG A 10 6.43 -18.87 -8.82
N GLN A 11 6.17 -18.82 -7.51
CA GLN A 11 7.21 -18.69 -6.52
C GLN A 11 8.05 -19.96 -6.49
N GLU A 12 9.36 -19.78 -6.38
CA GLU A 12 10.33 -20.87 -6.29
C GLU A 12 10.96 -20.87 -4.88
N LYS A 13 11.56 -22.00 -4.52
CA LYS A 13 12.28 -22.11 -3.25
C LYS A 13 13.38 -21.05 -3.18
N GLY A 14 13.40 -20.27 -2.10
CA GLY A 14 14.31 -19.15 -1.89
C GLY A 14 13.78 -17.79 -2.34
N ASP A 15 12.63 -17.73 -3.01
CA ASP A 15 11.99 -16.45 -3.30
C ASP A 15 11.53 -15.77 -2.00
N LEU A 16 11.75 -14.46 -1.93
CA LEU A 16 11.21 -13.62 -0.87
C LEU A 16 9.83 -13.09 -1.30
N VAL A 17 8.80 -13.41 -0.55
CA VAL A 17 7.41 -13.04 -0.84
C VAL A 17 6.87 -12.14 0.24
N LYS A 18 6.31 -11.00 -0.15
CA LYS A 18 5.55 -10.12 0.71
C LYS A 18 4.05 -10.37 0.53
N LEU A 19 3.37 -10.64 1.63
CA LEU A 19 1.91 -10.69 1.69
C LEU A 19 1.46 -9.40 2.37
N ASP A 20 0.71 -8.61 1.64
CA ASP A 20 0.19 -7.32 2.09
C ASP A 20 -1.31 -7.33 1.87
N VAL A 21 -2.08 -7.19 2.97
CA VAL A 21 -3.52 -7.43 2.99
C VAL A 21 -4.25 -6.31 3.73
N GLY A 22 -4.96 -5.49 2.97
CA GLY A 22 -5.92 -4.53 3.51
C GLY A 22 -7.33 -5.13 3.58
N VAL A 23 -8.02 -4.92 4.69
CA VAL A 23 -9.43 -5.31 4.90
C VAL A 23 -10.23 -4.15 5.46
N HIS A 24 -11.56 -4.18 5.27
CA HIS A 24 -12.41 -3.21 5.93
C HIS A 24 -13.77 -3.78 6.35
N ILE A 25 -14.32 -3.25 7.45
CA ILE A 25 -15.70 -3.48 7.87
C ILE A 25 -16.40 -2.12 7.96
N LYS A 26 -17.31 -1.86 7.02
CA LYS A 26 -18.03 -0.58 6.93
C LYS A 26 -17.09 0.64 6.96
N GLY A 27 -15.91 0.51 6.37
CA GLY A 27 -14.89 1.55 6.28
C GLY A 27 -13.91 1.62 7.45
N ALA A 28 -14.10 0.90 8.54
CA ALA A 28 -13.04 0.67 9.53
C ALA A 28 -11.99 -0.24 8.90
N LEU A 29 -10.73 0.21 8.90
CA LEU A 29 -9.65 -0.41 8.16
C LEU A 29 -8.75 -1.27 9.06
N GLY A 30 -8.25 -2.35 8.50
CA GLY A 30 -7.09 -3.07 8.99
C GLY A 30 -6.11 -3.28 7.84
N ASP A 31 -4.85 -2.95 8.08
CA ASP A 31 -3.75 -3.12 7.14
C ASP A 31 -2.65 -3.92 7.80
N ASN A 32 -2.11 -4.90 7.09
CA ASN A 32 -1.13 -5.81 7.68
C ASN A 32 -0.28 -6.45 6.60
N ALA A 33 1.02 -6.50 6.83
CA ALA A 33 1.94 -7.17 5.91
C ALA A 33 2.96 -8.03 6.65
N LEU A 34 3.40 -9.06 5.95
CA LEU A 34 4.52 -9.90 6.36
C LEU A 34 5.35 -10.32 5.16
N THR A 35 6.63 -10.60 5.44
CA THR A 35 7.56 -11.18 4.47
C THR A 35 7.92 -12.60 4.89
N LEU A 36 7.93 -13.50 3.92
CA LEU A 36 8.36 -14.89 4.11
C LEU A 36 9.28 -15.34 2.98
N GLU A 37 10.10 -16.34 3.26
CA GLU A 37 10.90 -17.04 2.26
C GLU A 37 10.21 -18.34 1.86
N VAL A 38 10.08 -18.59 0.57
CA VAL A 38 9.44 -19.80 0.04
C VAL A 38 10.33 -21.02 0.29
N GLY A 39 9.80 -22.04 0.93
CA GLY A 39 10.45 -23.35 1.08
C GLY A 39 11.60 -23.40 2.10
N ASN A 40 11.63 -22.51 3.06
CA ASN A 40 12.57 -22.51 4.20
C ASN A 40 14.05 -22.60 3.79
N GLY A 41 14.47 -21.82 2.80
CA GLY A 41 15.86 -21.79 2.32
C GLY A 41 16.84 -21.19 3.34
N GLY A 42 16.37 -20.28 4.18
CA GLY A 42 17.17 -19.61 5.23
C GLY A 42 18.06 -18.46 4.72
N ASN A 43 17.98 -18.13 3.43
CA ASN A 43 18.82 -17.09 2.81
C ASN A 43 18.42 -15.67 3.27
N HIS A 44 17.16 -15.48 3.68
CA HIS A 44 16.58 -14.19 4.04
C HIS A 44 16.17 -14.08 5.49
N THR A 45 16.60 -15.03 6.35
CA THR A 45 16.18 -15.11 7.75
C THR A 45 16.45 -13.81 8.50
N ASP A 46 17.65 -13.24 8.39
CA ASP A 46 18.03 -12.02 9.10
C ASP A 46 17.31 -10.80 8.54
N GLN A 47 17.08 -10.74 7.21
CA GLN A 47 16.32 -9.66 6.58
C GLN A 47 14.86 -9.66 7.04
N ILE A 48 14.22 -10.82 7.11
CA ILE A 48 12.85 -11.02 7.61
C ILE A 48 12.75 -10.62 9.08
N LYS A 49 13.72 -11.04 9.90
CA LYS A 49 13.81 -10.65 11.30
C LYS A 49 13.96 -9.14 11.46
N ALA A 50 14.89 -8.54 10.72
CA ALA A 50 15.15 -7.10 10.77
C ALA A 50 13.88 -6.29 10.48
N ALA A 51 13.12 -6.66 9.44
CA ALA A 51 11.87 -5.96 9.12
C ALA A 51 10.82 -6.09 10.23
N ARG A 52 10.66 -7.29 10.79
CA ARG A 52 9.72 -7.54 11.89
C ARG A 52 10.10 -6.77 13.15
N GLU A 53 11.34 -6.87 13.58
CA GLU A 53 11.81 -6.23 14.80
C GLU A 53 11.89 -4.70 14.66
N ALA A 54 12.15 -4.17 13.44
CA ALA A 54 12.06 -2.73 13.16
C ALA A 54 10.64 -2.20 13.31
N ARG A 55 9.62 -2.97 12.87
CA ARG A 55 8.20 -2.65 13.12
C ARG A 55 7.90 -2.63 14.62
N ASP A 56 8.33 -3.64 15.35
CA ASP A 56 8.06 -3.77 16.78
C ASP A 56 8.73 -2.62 17.56
N ALA A 57 9.97 -2.27 17.22
CA ALA A 57 10.68 -1.13 17.80
C ALA A 57 10.01 0.22 17.52
N ALA A 58 9.46 0.40 16.31
CA ALA A 58 8.68 1.59 15.98
C ALA A 58 7.41 1.68 16.83
N ILE A 59 6.64 0.57 16.92
CA ILE A 59 5.40 0.49 17.72
C ILE A 59 5.67 0.79 19.20
N GLU A 60 6.77 0.28 19.76
CA GLU A 60 7.17 0.54 21.15
C GLU A 60 7.35 2.04 21.46
N LYS A 61 7.72 2.85 20.45
CA LYS A 61 7.87 4.31 20.60
C LYS A 61 6.56 5.09 20.41
N MET A 62 5.48 4.43 20.01
CA MET A 62 4.21 5.10 19.71
C MET A 62 3.38 5.36 20.96
N HIS A 63 3.83 6.33 21.76
CA HIS A 63 3.06 6.92 22.88
C HIS A 63 2.52 8.29 22.48
N PRO A 64 1.37 8.70 23.00
CA PRO A 64 0.83 10.05 22.75
C PRO A 64 1.88 11.13 22.96
N GLY A 65 2.04 12.01 21.98
CA GLY A 65 3.02 13.11 21.98
C GLY A 65 4.42 12.74 21.52
N THR A 66 4.74 11.47 21.27
CA THR A 66 6.06 11.09 20.71
C THR A 66 6.22 11.66 19.30
N PRO A 67 7.27 12.45 19.02
CA PRO A 67 7.52 12.97 17.67
C PRO A 67 7.81 11.86 16.67
N TRP A 68 7.34 12.00 15.43
CA TRP A 68 7.50 10.98 14.39
C TRP A 68 8.95 10.60 14.10
N HIS A 69 9.90 11.55 14.16
CA HIS A 69 11.31 11.26 13.96
C HIS A 69 11.92 10.30 14.99
N VAL A 70 11.34 10.23 16.21
CA VAL A 70 11.75 9.27 17.26
C VAL A 70 11.29 7.86 16.89
N VAL A 71 10.06 7.73 16.37
CA VAL A 71 9.51 6.46 15.89
C VAL A 71 10.36 5.92 14.73
N GLY A 72 10.64 6.77 13.73
CA GLY A 72 11.46 6.37 12.59
C GLY A 72 12.91 6.02 12.95
N ALA A 73 13.52 6.74 13.89
CA ALA A 73 14.87 6.46 14.35
C ALA A 73 14.98 5.08 15.04
N ALA A 74 13.97 4.70 15.82
CA ALA A 74 13.93 3.38 16.45
C ALA A 74 13.85 2.24 15.41
N SER A 75 13.02 2.41 14.39
CA SER A 75 12.91 1.46 13.28
C SER A 75 14.22 1.33 12.50
N GLU A 76 14.84 2.46 12.13
CA GLU A 76 16.11 2.46 11.40
C GLU A 76 17.24 1.80 12.20
N GLN A 77 17.33 2.07 13.50
CA GLN A 77 18.39 1.52 14.33
C GLN A 77 18.40 -0.01 14.26
N VAL A 78 17.26 -0.66 14.44
CA VAL A 78 17.13 -2.11 14.32
C VAL A 78 17.50 -2.59 12.91
N THR A 79 16.99 -1.93 11.88
CA THR A 79 17.31 -2.29 10.50
C THR A 79 18.81 -2.28 10.23
N LYS A 80 19.50 -1.24 10.71
CA LYS A 80 20.96 -1.08 10.54
C LYS A 80 21.78 -2.05 11.39
N ASP A 81 21.32 -2.39 12.59
CA ASP A 81 21.98 -3.36 13.46
C ASP A 81 22.05 -4.76 12.81
N TYR A 82 21.07 -5.08 11.95
CA TYR A 82 21.10 -6.26 11.10
C TYR A 82 21.92 -6.10 9.81
N GLY A 83 22.47 -4.91 9.52
CA GLY A 83 23.27 -4.63 8.34
C GLY A 83 22.47 -4.32 7.07
N PHE A 84 21.17 -4.03 7.19
CA PHE A 84 20.31 -3.66 6.07
C PHE A 84 20.08 -2.15 5.99
N MET A 85 19.62 -1.67 4.81
CA MET A 85 19.22 -0.29 4.61
C MET A 85 17.72 -0.14 4.80
N PRO A 86 17.25 0.87 5.58
CA PRO A 86 15.84 1.24 5.57
C PRO A 86 15.47 1.90 4.24
N ILE A 87 14.28 1.63 3.74
CA ILE A 87 13.74 2.34 2.57
C ILE A 87 13.16 3.67 3.07
N SER A 88 13.65 4.78 2.49
CA SER A 88 13.35 6.12 2.96
C SER A 88 12.27 6.86 2.14
N ASN A 89 11.85 6.32 1.00
CA ASN A 89 10.77 6.87 0.18
C ASN A 89 9.46 6.06 0.27
N LEU A 90 9.36 5.19 1.25
CA LEU A 90 8.12 4.59 1.75
C LEU A 90 7.97 4.95 3.23
N CYS A 91 6.74 4.95 3.73
CA CYS A 91 6.43 5.36 5.09
C CYS A 91 5.14 4.69 5.58
N GLY A 92 5.01 4.53 6.87
CA GLY A 92 3.72 4.23 7.49
C GLY A 92 2.76 5.42 7.37
N HIS A 93 1.52 5.22 7.73
CA HIS A 93 0.49 6.24 7.55
C HIS A 93 -0.63 6.18 8.60
N LYS A 94 -1.31 7.31 8.79
CA LYS A 94 -2.56 7.38 9.54
C LYS A 94 -3.70 6.83 8.68
N MET A 95 -4.60 6.11 9.32
CA MET A 95 -5.84 5.62 8.72
C MET A 95 -7.04 6.25 9.40
N GLU A 96 -8.04 6.57 8.59
CA GLU A 96 -9.37 7.00 9.04
C GLU A 96 -10.44 6.19 8.33
N ARG A 97 -11.66 6.29 8.79
CA ARG A 97 -12.77 5.56 8.18
C ARG A 97 -12.91 5.91 6.69
N TRP A 98 -12.79 4.89 5.81
CA TRP A 98 -12.76 5.02 4.35
C TRP A 98 -11.54 5.78 3.80
N SER A 99 -10.54 6.06 4.60
CA SER A 99 -9.32 6.75 4.19
C SER A 99 -8.09 5.95 4.60
N LEU A 100 -7.50 5.22 3.66
CA LEU A 100 -6.32 4.39 3.94
C LEU A 100 -5.10 5.26 4.28
N HIS A 101 -4.88 6.33 3.51
CA HIS A 101 -3.80 7.29 3.73
C HIS A 101 -4.41 8.65 4.11
N ASP A 102 -4.56 8.91 5.40
CA ASP A 102 -5.26 10.10 5.91
C ASP A 102 -4.33 11.29 6.16
N GLY A 103 -3.42 11.54 5.22
CA GLY A 103 -2.61 12.77 5.18
C GLY A 103 -1.47 12.87 6.19
N VAL A 104 -1.34 11.95 7.15
CA VAL A 104 -0.19 11.85 8.06
C VAL A 104 0.69 10.68 7.61
N SER A 105 1.95 10.97 7.31
CA SER A 105 2.97 9.97 7.00
C SER A 105 3.90 9.78 8.19
N ILE A 106 4.28 8.54 8.46
CA ILE A 106 5.13 8.13 9.57
C ILE A 106 6.47 7.65 8.99
N PRO A 107 7.58 8.32 9.25
CA PRO A 107 8.87 7.84 8.78
C PRO A 107 9.22 6.51 9.46
N MET A 108 9.76 5.56 8.69
CA MET A 108 10.33 4.31 9.21
C MET A 108 11.86 4.34 9.14
N TYR A 109 12.43 5.54 9.09
CA TYR A 109 13.86 5.82 9.05
C TYR A 109 14.17 7.10 9.84
N ALA A 110 15.44 7.28 10.23
CA ALA A 110 15.88 8.48 10.93
C ALA A 110 15.80 9.69 9.99
N CYS A 111 14.88 10.60 10.31
CA CYS A 111 14.74 11.89 9.65
C CYS A 111 14.99 13.02 10.67
N GLY A 112 15.38 14.19 10.19
CA GLY A 112 15.57 15.34 11.09
C GLY A 112 14.27 15.76 11.77
N ALA A 113 14.36 16.23 13.01
CA ALA A 113 13.20 16.69 13.79
C ALA A 113 12.38 17.80 13.11
N ASN A 114 12.98 18.55 12.20
CA ASN A 114 12.33 19.60 11.44
C ASN A 114 11.98 19.21 10.00
N ASN A 115 11.95 17.91 9.69
CA ASN A 115 11.60 17.45 8.35
C ASN A 115 10.17 17.87 8.01
N PRO A 116 9.94 18.67 6.95
CA PRO A 116 8.62 19.19 6.63
C PRO A 116 7.61 18.12 6.21
N SER A 117 8.08 16.95 5.78
CA SER A 117 7.24 15.81 5.36
C SER A 117 6.66 15.03 6.55
N PHE A 118 7.24 15.15 7.75
CA PHE A 118 6.87 14.36 8.93
C PHE A 118 6.64 15.26 10.14
N LYS A 119 5.69 16.17 9.99
CA LYS A 119 5.32 17.10 11.08
C LYS A 119 4.36 16.45 12.05
N GLY A 120 4.49 16.82 13.33
CA GLY A 120 3.60 16.38 14.38
C GLY A 120 4.15 15.23 15.21
N SER A 121 3.26 14.59 15.90
CA SER A 121 3.55 13.52 16.86
C SER A 121 2.43 12.50 16.86
N VAL A 122 2.66 11.39 17.52
CA VAL A 122 1.66 10.34 17.77
C VAL A 122 0.47 10.95 18.51
N GLU A 123 -0.73 10.75 17.99
CA GLU A 123 -1.98 11.25 18.58
C GLU A 123 -2.71 10.13 19.31
N GLU A 124 -3.20 10.41 20.52
CA GLU A 124 -4.11 9.51 21.23
C GLU A 124 -5.40 9.33 20.42
N GLY A 125 -5.93 8.10 20.38
CA GLY A 125 -7.10 7.75 19.57
C GLY A 125 -6.79 7.54 18.08
N GLY A 126 -5.55 7.80 17.64
CA GLY A 126 -5.14 7.58 16.25
C GLY A 126 -5.03 6.11 15.88
N ILE A 127 -5.36 5.79 14.63
CA ILE A 127 -5.15 4.46 14.03
C ILE A 127 -4.10 4.60 12.93
N TYR A 128 -3.09 3.76 12.99
CA TYR A 128 -1.92 3.87 12.10
C TYR A 128 -1.52 2.52 11.52
N ALA A 129 -1.01 2.53 10.28
CA ALA A 129 -0.24 1.48 9.68
C ALA A 129 1.26 1.74 9.97
N VAL A 130 1.90 0.79 10.64
CA VAL A 130 3.33 0.85 10.98
C VAL A 130 4.07 -0.19 10.17
N GLU A 131 4.76 0.26 9.12
CA GLU A 131 5.24 -0.60 8.02
C GLU A 131 6.67 -0.26 7.58
N PRO A 132 7.70 -0.59 8.36
CA PRO A 132 9.07 -0.45 7.89
C PRO A 132 9.37 -1.39 6.72
N PHE A 133 10.17 -0.86 5.81
CA PHE A 133 10.75 -1.59 4.69
C PHE A 133 12.26 -1.59 4.83
N ASN A 134 12.89 -2.73 4.64
CA ASN A 134 14.34 -2.84 4.54
C ASN A 134 14.76 -3.42 3.19
N THR A 135 16.01 -3.18 2.82
CA THR A 135 16.57 -3.70 1.57
C THR A 135 18.02 -4.16 1.74
N THR A 136 18.40 -5.12 0.90
CA THR A 136 19.81 -5.50 0.69
C THR A 136 20.53 -4.53 -0.28
N GLY A 137 19.80 -3.64 -0.95
CA GLY A 137 20.37 -2.57 -1.77
C GLY A 137 21.01 -1.48 -0.93
N SER A 138 21.83 -0.65 -1.53
CA SER A 138 22.64 0.38 -0.86
C SER A 138 21.97 1.75 -0.85
N SER A 139 21.07 2.04 -1.78
CA SER A 139 20.41 3.35 -1.90
C SER A 139 19.33 3.60 -0.85
N GLY A 140 18.69 2.54 -0.33
CA GLY A 140 17.52 2.66 0.52
C GLY A 140 16.32 3.33 -0.19
N LEU A 141 16.21 3.14 -1.50
CA LEU A 141 15.17 3.74 -2.34
C LEU A 141 14.49 2.68 -3.20
N VAL A 142 13.19 2.87 -3.40
CA VAL A 142 12.43 2.13 -4.41
C VAL A 142 12.05 3.04 -5.57
N GLU A 143 11.88 2.44 -6.73
CA GLU A 143 11.42 3.10 -7.95
C GLU A 143 10.29 2.31 -8.63
N ASN A 144 9.55 2.97 -9.50
CA ASN A 144 8.49 2.29 -10.27
C ASN A 144 9.11 1.27 -11.24
N VAL A 145 8.57 0.05 -11.18
CA VAL A 145 8.82 -0.92 -12.24
C VAL A 145 8.14 -0.41 -13.50
N SER A 146 8.79 -0.13 -14.54
CA SER A 146 8.28 0.35 -15.85
C SER A 146 6.79 0.75 -15.93
N PRO A 147 6.44 1.83 -16.63
CA PRO A 147 5.03 2.28 -16.79
C PRO A 147 4.09 1.23 -17.41
N HIS A 148 4.66 0.18 -18.04
CA HIS A 148 3.88 -0.90 -18.65
C HIS A 148 3.60 -2.06 -17.68
N ASN A 149 4.22 -2.10 -16.51
CA ASN A 149 4.02 -3.09 -15.46
C ASN A 149 3.38 -2.44 -14.22
N SER A 150 2.31 -1.68 -14.43
CA SER A 150 1.48 -1.18 -13.34
C SER A 150 0.82 -2.35 -12.61
N SER A 151 0.60 -2.18 -11.32
CA SER A 151 -0.15 -3.18 -10.56
C SER A 151 -1.61 -3.22 -11.03
N ASN A 152 -2.31 -4.28 -10.66
CA ASN A 152 -3.75 -4.43 -10.90
C ASN A 152 -4.59 -3.76 -9.80
N ILE A 153 -3.97 -2.96 -8.94
CA ILE A 153 -4.63 -2.30 -7.83
C ILE A 153 -4.90 -0.85 -8.22
N LEU A 154 -6.15 -0.47 -8.07
CA LEU A 154 -6.68 0.84 -8.41
C LEU A 154 -7.33 1.46 -7.19
N ARG A 155 -7.41 2.79 -7.15
CA ARG A 155 -8.24 3.52 -6.18
C ARG A 155 -8.93 4.73 -6.81
N VAL A 156 -10.00 5.18 -6.19
CA VAL A 156 -10.64 6.47 -6.52
C VAL A 156 -9.89 7.59 -5.80
N THR A 157 -9.56 8.66 -6.50
CA THR A 157 -8.76 9.76 -5.94
C THR A 157 -9.52 10.70 -5.00
N GLY A 158 -10.83 10.55 -4.87
CA GLY A 158 -11.67 11.41 -4.00
C GLY A 158 -11.80 12.87 -4.43
N ASN A 159 -11.27 13.27 -5.57
CA ASN A 159 -11.20 14.66 -5.99
C ASN A 159 -12.56 15.22 -6.48
N VAL A 160 -13.12 16.19 -5.73
CA VAL A 160 -14.42 16.84 -6.02
C VAL A 160 -14.49 17.44 -7.44
N LYS A 161 -13.38 17.95 -7.98
CA LYS A 161 -13.36 18.51 -9.36
C LYS A 161 -13.63 17.45 -10.41
N ILE A 162 -13.29 16.21 -10.11
CA ILE A 162 -13.48 15.06 -11.00
C ILE A 162 -14.92 14.58 -10.96
N ARG A 163 -15.55 14.54 -9.79
CA ARG A 163 -17.00 14.29 -9.67
C ARG A 163 -17.78 15.26 -10.55
N ARG A 164 -17.47 16.55 -10.52
CA ARG A 164 -18.07 17.55 -11.42
C ARG A 164 -17.77 17.30 -12.91
N ALA A 165 -16.62 16.71 -13.24
CA ALA A 165 -16.28 16.36 -14.63
C ALA A 165 -17.07 15.13 -15.13
N LEU A 166 -17.36 14.17 -14.24
CA LEU A 166 -18.26 13.04 -14.51
C LEU A 166 -19.69 13.53 -14.76
N GLU A 167 -20.18 14.42 -13.90
CA GLU A 167 -21.51 15.03 -14.00
C GLU A 167 -21.68 15.83 -15.30
N LYS A 168 -20.63 16.48 -15.82
CA LYS A 168 -20.64 17.25 -17.08
C LYS A 168 -20.60 16.39 -18.35
N LYS A 169 -20.99 15.12 -18.30
CA LYS A 169 -21.11 14.20 -19.45
C LYS A 169 -19.84 14.02 -20.31
N LYS A 170 -18.66 14.19 -19.74
CA LYS A 170 -17.39 13.93 -20.45
C LYS A 170 -17.06 12.45 -20.63
N LEU A 171 -17.79 11.57 -19.96
CA LEU A 171 -17.68 10.13 -20.11
C LEU A 171 -18.83 9.57 -20.95
N LYS A 172 -18.52 8.56 -21.76
CA LYS A 172 -19.56 7.73 -22.37
C LYS A 172 -20.40 7.03 -21.29
N PRO A 173 -21.67 6.67 -21.54
CA PRO A 173 -22.56 6.09 -20.52
C PRO A 173 -21.96 4.91 -19.74
N LEU A 174 -21.21 4.03 -20.41
CA LEU A 174 -20.55 2.90 -19.77
C LEU A 174 -19.46 3.34 -18.77
N GLY A 175 -18.62 4.31 -19.15
CA GLY A 175 -17.60 4.84 -18.24
C GLY A 175 -18.18 5.55 -17.02
N ALA A 176 -19.30 6.25 -17.19
CA ALA A 176 -20.01 6.87 -16.07
C ALA A 176 -20.61 5.83 -15.11
N ARG A 177 -21.22 4.78 -15.65
CA ARG A 177 -21.75 3.65 -14.84
C ARG A 177 -20.66 2.93 -14.07
N LEU A 178 -19.51 2.66 -14.72
CA LEU A 178 -18.37 2.03 -14.08
C LEU A 178 -17.81 2.90 -12.95
N ALA A 179 -17.63 4.21 -13.21
CA ALA A 179 -17.16 5.15 -12.20
C ALA A 179 -18.08 5.18 -10.97
N HIS A 180 -19.39 5.23 -11.19
CA HIS A 180 -20.39 5.22 -10.13
C HIS A 180 -20.34 3.93 -9.31
N TYR A 181 -20.29 2.77 -9.97
CA TYR A 181 -20.18 1.48 -9.29
C TYR A 181 -18.91 1.37 -8.45
N ILE A 182 -17.76 1.79 -8.99
CA ILE A 182 -16.49 1.75 -8.28
C ILE A 182 -16.57 2.64 -7.03
N GLU A 183 -17.11 3.85 -7.19
CA GLU A 183 -17.26 4.80 -6.08
C GLU A 183 -18.19 4.28 -4.99
N GLU A 184 -19.33 3.71 -5.35
CA GLU A 184 -20.28 3.13 -4.37
C GLU A 184 -19.73 1.90 -3.65
N ARG A 185 -18.98 1.07 -4.38
CA ARG A 185 -18.52 -0.23 -3.87
C ARG A 185 -17.25 -0.13 -3.06
N TYR A 186 -16.29 0.66 -3.52
CA TYR A 186 -14.94 0.72 -2.94
C TYR A 186 -14.64 2.06 -2.28
N ASN A 187 -15.46 3.07 -2.52
CA ASN A 187 -15.24 4.43 -2.01
C ASN A 187 -13.86 4.94 -2.47
N THR A 188 -12.98 5.31 -1.54
CA THR A 188 -11.59 5.74 -1.81
C THR A 188 -10.57 4.64 -1.53
N LEU A 189 -11.04 3.44 -1.17
CA LEU A 189 -10.16 2.32 -0.85
C LEU A 189 -9.57 1.67 -2.10
N PRO A 190 -8.38 1.09 -2.00
CA PRO A 190 -7.80 0.27 -3.05
C PRO A 190 -8.69 -0.92 -3.39
N PHE A 191 -8.77 -1.25 -4.68
CA PHE A 191 -9.48 -2.43 -5.14
C PHE A 191 -8.72 -3.11 -6.28
N ALA A 192 -8.87 -4.43 -6.39
CA ALA A 192 -8.29 -5.16 -7.50
C ALA A 192 -9.14 -4.99 -8.78
N GLU A 193 -8.49 -4.74 -9.89
CA GLU A 193 -9.10 -4.59 -11.22
C GLU A 193 -10.14 -5.68 -11.50
N ARG A 194 -9.79 -6.94 -11.21
CA ARG A 194 -10.67 -8.10 -11.43
C ARG A 194 -12.01 -8.04 -10.70
N TRP A 195 -12.12 -7.26 -9.64
CA TRP A 195 -13.39 -7.13 -8.90
C TRP A 195 -14.41 -6.24 -9.62
N ALA A 196 -13.93 -5.33 -10.45
CA ALA A 196 -14.78 -4.44 -11.24
C ALA A 196 -14.95 -4.92 -12.70
N PHE A 197 -14.06 -5.79 -13.18
CA PHE A 197 -14.08 -6.31 -14.55
C PHE A 197 -15.41 -7.00 -14.94
N PRO A 198 -16.07 -7.82 -14.10
CA PRO A 198 -17.34 -8.48 -14.42
C PRO A 198 -18.48 -7.52 -14.76
N LEU A 199 -18.34 -6.22 -14.46
CA LEU A 199 -19.32 -5.21 -14.87
C LEU A 199 -19.38 -5.00 -16.38
N LEU A 200 -18.34 -5.38 -17.11
CA LEU A 200 -18.32 -5.30 -18.57
C LEU A 200 -19.02 -6.48 -19.22
N GLU A 201 -19.08 -7.63 -18.56
CA GLU A 201 -19.72 -8.83 -19.11
C GLU A 201 -21.21 -8.61 -19.38
N LYS A 202 -21.93 -7.96 -18.45
CA LYS A 202 -23.37 -7.72 -18.56
C LYS A 202 -23.78 -6.91 -19.79
N PRO A 203 -23.12 -5.75 -20.14
CA PRO A 203 -23.46 -4.99 -21.33
C PRO A 203 -22.91 -5.58 -22.64
N PHE A 204 -22.03 -6.58 -22.58
CA PHE A 204 -21.39 -7.20 -23.74
C PHE A 204 -21.34 -8.73 -23.64
N PRO A 205 -22.48 -9.42 -23.49
CA PRO A 205 -22.51 -10.85 -23.21
C PRO A 205 -21.97 -11.73 -24.35
N GLU A 206 -21.92 -11.19 -25.56
CA GLU A 206 -21.44 -11.89 -26.76
C GLU A 206 -19.97 -11.68 -27.06
N GLU A 207 -19.25 -10.90 -26.22
CA GLU A 207 -17.85 -10.60 -26.45
C GLU A 207 -16.93 -11.59 -25.71
N ASP A 208 -15.83 -11.94 -26.37
CA ASP A 208 -14.79 -12.74 -25.76
C ASP A 208 -13.97 -11.95 -24.72
N ASP A 209 -13.26 -12.68 -23.88
CA ASP A 209 -12.45 -12.13 -22.80
C ASP A 209 -11.39 -11.12 -23.30
N GLU A 210 -10.81 -11.33 -24.48
CA GLU A 210 -9.78 -10.43 -25.01
C GLU A 210 -10.38 -9.07 -25.38
N SER A 211 -11.54 -9.09 -26.02
CA SER A 211 -12.29 -7.87 -26.34
C SER A 211 -12.72 -7.11 -25.10
N LEU A 212 -13.23 -7.82 -24.09
CA LEU A 212 -13.61 -7.24 -22.80
C LEU A 212 -12.40 -6.63 -22.08
N ARG A 213 -11.26 -7.32 -22.05
CA ARG A 213 -10.02 -6.78 -21.44
C ARG A 213 -9.53 -5.53 -22.17
N ARG A 214 -9.60 -5.49 -23.49
CA ARG A 214 -9.25 -4.30 -24.28
C ARG A 214 -10.17 -3.12 -23.95
N LYS A 215 -11.49 -3.33 -23.85
CA LYS A 215 -12.44 -2.30 -23.42
C LYS A 215 -12.18 -1.81 -22.00
N TRP A 216 -11.89 -2.74 -21.08
CA TRP A 216 -11.51 -2.40 -19.73
C TRP A 216 -10.28 -1.49 -19.71
N GLY A 217 -9.21 -1.87 -20.38
CA GLY A 217 -7.99 -1.07 -20.47
C GLY A 217 -8.23 0.34 -21.01
N GLN A 218 -9.11 0.49 -22.02
CA GLN A 218 -9.50 1.80 -22.54
C GLN A 218 -10.27 2.63 -21.51
N LEU A 219 -11.16 2.02 -20.74
CA LEU A 219 -11.92 2.69 -19.68
C LEU A 219 -11.01 3.11 -18.53
N VAL A 220 -10.15 2.22 -18.03
CA VAL A 220 -9.18 2.53 -16.98
C VAL A 220 -8.27 3.67 -17.44
N LYS A 221 -7.69 3.59 -18.65
CA LYS A 221 -6.87 4.66 -19.21
C LYS A 221 -7.61 6.00 -19.25
N LYS A 222 -8.90 6.00 -19.64
CA LYS A 222 -9.72 7.20 -19.65
C LYS A 222 -9.96 7.74 -18.25
N LEU A 223 -10.33 6.88 -17.30
CA LEU A 223 -10.60 7.27 -15.91
C LEU A 223 -9.33 7.79 -15.22
N THR A 224 -8.17 7.19 -15.52
CA THR A 224 -6.86 7.65 -15.03
C THR A 224 -6.47 8.99 -15.66
N SER A 225 -6.68 9.18 -16.97
CA SER A 225 -6.36 10.45 -17.66
C SER A 225 -7.12 11.65 -17.11
N ILE A 226 -8.32 11.43 -16.58
CA ILE A 226 -9.12 12.46 -15.90
C ILE A 226 -8.89 12.49 -14.39
N ARG A 227 -7.94 11.72 -13.90
CA ARG A 227 -7.60 11.58 -12.47
C ARG A 227 -8.76 11.12 -11.58
N PHE A 228 -9.69 10.35 -12.11
CA PHE A 228 -10.71 9.69 -11.30
C PHE A 228 -10.18 8.43 -10.65
N LEU A 229 -9.40 7.65 -11.40
CA LEU A 229 -8.65 6.51 -10.89
C LEU A 229 -7.16 6.84 -10.81
N GLU A 230 -6.53 6.27 -9.81
CA GLU A 230 -5.10 6.16 -9.66
C GLU A 230 -4.73 4.69 -9.65
N VAL A 231 -3.62 4.36 -10.30
CA VAL A 231 -3.06 3.00 -10.33
C VAL A 231 -1.93 2.94 -9.33
N TYR A 232 -1.93 1.97 -8.44
CA TYR A 232 -0.78 1.69 -7.60
C TYR A 232 0.36 1.16 -8.47
N SER A 233 1.51 1.79 -8.38
CA SER A 233 2.70 1.33 -9.11
C SER A 233 3.29 0.10 -8.45
N ALA A 234 3.71 -0.89 -9.26
CA ALA A 234 4.61 -1.90 -8.77
C ALA A 234 5.99 -1.25 -8.52
N LEU A 235 6.57 -1.52 -7.37
CA LEU A 235 7.84 -0.95 -6.93
C LEU A 235 8.93 -2.02 -6.92
N LYS A 236 10.16 -1.59 -7.18
CA LYS A 236 11.36 -2.40 -7.02
C LYS A 236 12.45 -1.58 -6.33
N ASP A 237 13.36 -2.25 -5.66
CA ASP A 237 14.58 -1.61 -5.16
C ASP A 237 15.40 -1.03 -6.32
N GLN A 238 15.96 0.16 -6.13
CA GLN A 238 16.67 0.90 -7.16
C GLN A 238 17.97 0.22 -7.60
N ASP A 239 18.63 -0.46 -6.64
CA ASP A 239 19.87 -1.19 -6.86
C ASP A 239 19.64 -2.69 -7.16
N GLY A 240 18.37 -3.13 -7.25
CA GLY A 240 18.00 -4.52 -7.48
C GLY A 240 18.10 -5.40 -6.21
N GLY A 241 18.13 -4.79 -5.03
CA GLY A 241 18.12 -5.48 -3.74
C GLY A 241 16.78 -6.18 -3.45
N HIS A 242 16.81 -7.14 -2.53
CA HIS A 242 15.61 -7.75 -1.98
C HIS A 242 14.98 -6.85 -0.94
N VAL A 243 13.67 -6.71 -0.96
CA VAL A 243 12.92 -5.85 -0.03
C VAL A 243 12.10 -6.68 0.92
N GLY A 244 12.32 -6.49 2.23
CA GLY A 244 11.50 -7.01 3.32
C GLY A 244 10.56 -5.95 3.87
N GLN A 245 9.36 -6.38 4.34
CA GLN A 245 8.33 -5.52 4.94
C GLN A 245 7.61 -6.33 6.02
N PHE A 246 7.33 -5.68 7.14
CA PHE A 246 6.32 -6.12 8.10
C PHE A 246 5.45 -4.94 8.47
N GLU A 247 4.19 -5.21 8.75
CA GLU A 247 3.21 -4.17 9.05
C GLU A 247 2.22 -4.62 10.10
N HIS A 248 1.83 -3.68 10.94
CA HIS A 248 0.67 -3.82 11.81
C HIS A 248 -0.21 -2.57 11.79
N THR A 249 -1.50 -2.79 11.86
CA THR A 249 -2.45 -1.76 12.29
C THR A 249 -2.36 -1.61 13.80
N VAL A 250 -2.17 -0.38 14.26
CA VAL A 250 -2.13 -0.06 15.69
C VAL A 250 -3.14 1.03 16.03
N TYR A 251 -3.71 0.94 17.24
CA TYR A 251 -4.49 1.99 17.89
C TYR A 251 -3.65 2.59 19.01
N VAL A 252 -3.65 3.90 19.14
CA VAL A 252 -2.90 4.59 20.20
C VAL A 252 -3.83 4.92 21.35
N ALA A 253 -3.70 4.18 22.45
CA ALA A 253 -4.36 4.46 23.72
C ALA A 253 -3.50 5.41 24.58
N GLU A 254 -4.03 5.86 25.74
CA GLU A 254 -3.29 6.68 26.70
C GLU A 254 -1.94 6.09 27.11
N GLY A 255 -1.86 4.76 27.27
CA GLY A 255 -0.66 4.02 27.67
C GLY A 255 0.32 3.72 26.53
N GLY A 256 -0.02 4.00 25.27
CA GLY A 256 0.77 3.70 24.07
C GLY A 256 0.00 2.93 23.01
N ALA A 257 0.72 2.40 22.02
CA ALA A 257 0.12 1.70 20.90
C ALA A 257 -0.33 0.28 21.25
N GLU A 258 -1.54 -0.08 20.84
CA GLU A 258 -2.10 -1.43 20.90
C GLU A 258 -2.16 -2.00 19.48
N VAL A 259 -1.62 -3.20 19.28
CA VAL A 259 -1.65 -3.89 17.98
C VAL A 259 -3.05 -4.47 17.75
N LEU A 260 -3.69 -4.07 16.67
CA LEU A 260 -5.03 -4.54 16.28
C LEU A 260 -5.00 -5.71 15.30
N SER A 261 -3.96 -5.80 14.47
CA SER A 261 -3.74 -6.90 13.53
C SER A 261 -2.79 -7.92 14.12
N VAL A 262 -3.31 -9.11 14.44
CA VAL A 262 -2.48 -10.22 14.97
C VAL A 262 -2.09 -11.12 13.81
N SER A 263 -0.81 -11.40 13.67
CA SER A 263 -0.28 -12.37 12.71
C SER A 263 -0.10 -13.74 13.35
#